data_bb6b57afe5dc0123094e9c969183485c
#
_entry.id   bb6b57afe5dc0123094e9c969183485c
#
_cell.length_a   1.000
_cell.length_b   1.000
_cell.length_c   1.000
_cell.angle_alpha   90.00
_cell.angle_beta   90.00
_cell.angle_gamma   90.00
#
_symmetry.space_group_name_H-M   'P 1'
#
loop_
_entity.id
_entity.type
_entity.pdbx_description
1 polymer ?
#
loop_
_entity_poly.entity_id
_entity_poly.type
_entity_poly.pdbx_seq_one_letter_code
_entity_poly.pdbx_strand_id
1 'polypeptide(L)'
;MLTDTATSRKQKERSKNKQDDFASDHTDLITCGIFLSYNKSKLEKMKKMYWMSLPLIAALAMAPAMHANAQCKKADNSCCKEAQQEGVYTKDYSNNPKLIKAAQKWYKKGMWRNGFKKADAHSSVNLVEFYLQYQKNPKQWKALFDFIAKTDLLTIPKGKHPIPGSNLTVSVEDSKNDPLEKRGSESHYHHIDFQYVVKGVERFGIIDHLTSKPNCKYRPDVIHYDYDKARARFYDSTPDKFFIFFPDDWHIAKIANDSDNQDIRVIVIKVDYKD
;
A
#
# COMPACT_ATOMS: atom_id res chain seq x y z
N MET A 1 -36.31 -41.15 51.95
CA MET A 1 -35.16 -41.32 52.86
C MET A 1 -34.08 -40.49 52.24
N LEU A 2 -33.91 -39.27 52.74
CA LEU A 2 -32.84 -38.84 53.63
C LEU A 2 -31.51 -38.81 52.88
N THR A 3 -30.66 -37.79 52.78
CA THR A 3 -30.47 -36.47 53.41
C THR A 3 -29.22 -35.87 52.70
N ASP A 4 -29.24 -34.58 52.42
CA ASP A 4 -28.34 -33.51 52.96
C ASP A 4 -26.86 -33.74 52.75
N THR A 5 -26.03 -32.80 52.46
CA THR A 5 -25.88 -31.40 52.87
C THR A 5 -24.76 -30.69 52.07
N ALA A 6 -25.03 -29.51 51.70
CA ALA A 6 -24.24 -28.30 51.65
C ALA A 6 -22.85 -28.27 52.35
N THR A 7 -21.87 -27.64 51.72
CA THR A 7 -21.02 -26.70 52.46
C THR A 7 -20.43 -25.63 51.52
N SER A 8 -20.89 -24.42 51.78
CA SER A 8 -20.38 -23.10 51.41
C SER A 8 -18.98 -22.89 52.01
N ARG A 9 -18.08 -22.21 51.31
CA ARG A 9 -17.11 -21.32 51.92
C ARG A 9 -16.79 -20.14 51.05
N LYS A 10 -17.27 -19.00 51.49
CA LYS A 10 -16.83 -17.64 51.20
C LYS A 10 -15.41 -17.40 51.66
N GLN A 11 -14.65 -16.68 50.90
CA GLN A 11 -13.66 -15.69 51.37
C GLN A 11 -13.51 -14.68 50.23
N LYS A 12 -13.97 -13.57 50.31
CA LYS A 12 -13.99 -12.22 50.86
C LYS A 12 -12.60 -11.62 51.07
N GLU A 13 -12.45 -10.48 50.37
CA GLU A 13 -11.58 -9.31 50.66
C GLU A 13 -10.09 -9.46 50.32
N ARG A 14 -9.54 -8.51 49.46
CA ARG A 14 -9.32 -7.10 49.78
C ARG A 14 -8.98 -6.27 48.56
N SER A 15 -9.69 -5.19 48.45
CA SER A 15 -9.34 -3.99 47.69
C SER A 15 -7.98 -3.43 48.13
N LYS A 16 -7.19 -2.96 47.19
CA LYS A 16 -6.36 -1.76 47.41
C LYS A 16 -6.31 -0.95 46.10
N ASN A 17 -7.03 0.17 46.15
CA ASN A 17 -6.75 1.36 45.36
C ASN A 17 -5.27 1.75 45.48
N LYS A 18 -4.65 2.02 44.37
CA LYS A 18 -3.69 3.11 44.27
C LYS A 18 -3.91 3.82 42.95
N GLN A 19 -4.56 4.97 43.04
CA GLN A 19 -4.35 6.11 42.20
C GLN A 19 -2.85 6.43 42.22
N ASP A 20 -2.27 6.57 41.04
CA ASP A 20 -1.21 7.55 40.81
C ASP A 20 -1.42 8.15 39.42
N ASP A 21 -1.69 9.42 39.47
CA ASP A 21 -1.84 10.37 38.39
C ASP A 21 -0.50 10.64 37.70
N PHE A 22 -0.61 11.14 36.48
CA PHE A 22 0.32 12.00 35.78
C PHE A 22 1.63 11.38 35.22
N ALA A 23 1.63 11.13 33.95
CA ALA A 23 2.67 11.61 33.03
C ALA A 23 2.06 11.79 31.64
N SER A 24 1.66 12.99 31.39
CA SER A 24 1.32 13.52 30.06
C SER A 24 2.58 13.70 29.23
N ASP A 25 2.40 13.46 27.93
CA ASP A 25 2.96 14.30 26.88
C ASP A 25 4.50 14.44 26.83
N HIS A 26 5.11 13.72 25.87
CA HIS A 26 6.34 14.18 25.17
C HIS A 26 6.87 13.21 24.10
N THR A 27 6.04 12.41 23.44
CA THR A 27 6.54 11.51 22.38
C THR A 27 6.13 11.88 20.94
N ASP A 28 5.28 12.89 20.75
CA ASP A 28 4.75 13.21 19.42
C ASP A 28 5.62 14.17 18.56
N LEU A 29 6.73 14.68 19.10
CA LEU A 29 7.61 15.62 18.38
C LEU A 29 8.86 14.98 17.76
N ILE A 30 9.20 13.75 18.11
CA ILE A 30 10.45 13.12 17.66
C ILE A 30 10.28 12.45 16.28
N THR A 31 9.10 11.92 15.97
CA THR A 31 8.87 11.18 14.70
C THR A 31 8.77 12.10 13.49
N CYS A 32 8.25 13.31 13.66
CA CYS A 32 8.21 14.30 12.59
C CYS A 32 9.59 14.91 12.28
N GLY A 33 10.48 14.98 13.29
CA GLY A 33 11.85 15.49 13.15
C GLY A 33 12.78 14.57 12.36
N ILE A 34 12.61 13.26 12.46
CA ILE A 34 13.48 12.28 11.78
C ILE A 34 13.19 12.23 10.26
N PHE A 35 11.93 12.37 9.86
CA PHE A 35 11.56 12.38 8.43
C PHE A 35 12.03 13.63 7.71
N LEU A 36 12.02 14.79 8.37
CA LEU A 36 12.55 16.03 7.82
C LEU A 36 14.08 16.06 7.80
N SER A 37 14.77 15.39 8.72
CA SER A 37 16.24 15.35 8.76
C SER A 37 16.84 14.45 7.69
N TYR A 38 16.17 13.35 7.33
CA TYR A 38 16.63 12.44 6.26
C TYR A 38 16.61 13.11 4.88
N ASN A 39 15.56 13.87 4.58
CA ASN A 39 15.48 14.62 3.33
C ASN A 39 16.44 15.81 3.27
N LYS A 40 16.71 16.46 4.40
CA LYS A 40 17.60 17.63 4.45
C LYS A 40 19.07 17.24 4.23
N SER A 41 19.51 16.09 4.73
CA SER A 41 20.89 15.60 4.53
C SER A 41 21.17 15.19 3.08
N LYS A 42 20.18 14.68 2.36
CA LYS A 42 20.31 14.33 0.92
C LYS A 42 20.34 15.58 0.04
N LEU A 43 19.58 16.61 0.41
CA LEU A 43 19.55 17.90 -0.30
C LEU A 43 20.86 18.69 -0.12
N GLU A 44 21.46 18.64 1.06
CA GLU A 44 22.75 19.29 1.36
C GLU A 44 23.93 18.61 0.64
N LYS A 45 23.92 17.28 0.50
CA LYS A 45 24.92 16.55 -0.27
C LYS A 45 24.85 16.88 -1.77
N MET A 46 23.67 17.10 -2.32
CA MET A 46 23.51 17.52 -3.72
C MET A 46 24.00 18.96 -3.95
N LYS A 47 23.77 19.88 -3.01
CA LYS A 47 24.25 21.27 -3.12
C LYS A 47 25.78 21.38 -3.08
N LYS A 48 26.48 20.54 -2.31
CA LYS A 48 27.95 20.53 -2.24
C LYS A 48 28.63 20.02 -3.53
N MET A 49 27.94 19.25 -4.35
CA MET A 49 28.48 18.73 -5.61
C MET A 49 28.41 19.73 -6.77
N TYR A 50 27.60 20.79 -6.66
CA TYR A 50 27.41 21.80 -7.72
C TYR A 50 28.30 23.05 -7.60
N TRP A 51 29.13 23.18 -6.53
CA TRP A 51 29.92 24.39 -6.27
C TRP A 51 31.43 24.28 -6.59
N MET A 52 31.88 23.21 -7.23
CA MET A 52 33.31 23.01 -7.49
C MET A 52 33.72 23.03 -8.96
N SER A 53 33.00 23.73 -9.85
CA SER A 53 33.53 23.93 -11.21
C SER A 53 32.92 25.15 -11.89
N LEU A 54 33.55 26.32 -11.75
CA LEU A 54 33.48 27.41 -12.72
C LEU A 54 34.71 28.32 -12.54
N PRO A 55 35.56 28.52 -13.54
CA PRO A 55 36.47 29.62 -13.58
C PRO A 55 35.87 30.80 -14.39
N LEU A 56 36.19 31.99 -13.90
CA LEU A 56 35.99 33.33 -14.43
C LEU A 56 36.32 33.47 -15.92
N ILE A 57 35.47 34.16 -16.68
CA ILE A 57 35.90 35.14 -17.70
C ILE A 57 34.84 36.23 -17.78
N ALA A 58 35.28 37.47 -17.49
CA ALA A 58 34.55 38.71 -17.73
C ALA A 58 34.99 39.31 -19.06
N ALA A 59 34.05 39.72 -19.93
CA ALA A 59 34.29 40.72 -20.96
C ALA A 59 32.97 41.42 -21.36
N LEU A 60 32.97 42.74 -21.24
CA LEU A 60 31.95 43.67 -21.71
C LEU A 60 31.83 43.68 -23.24
N ALA A 61 30.60 43.75 -23.74
CA ALA A 61 30.30 44.49 -24.97
C ALA A 61 28.81 44.89 -24.99
N MET A 62 28.56 46.21 -24.97
CA MET A 62 27.28 46.84 -25.30
C MET A 62 27.09 46.86 -26.82
N ALA A 63 25.92 46.52 -27.34
CA ALA A 63 25.41 46.92 -28.65
C ALA A 63 23.87 46.71 -28.74
N PRO A 64 23.16 47.44 -29.63
CA PRO A 64 21.82 47.93 -29.37
C PRO A 64 20.69 47.02 -29.86
N ALA A 65 19.50 47.33 -29.35
CA ALA A 65 18.24 46.70 -29.73
C ALA A 65 17.96 46.85 -31.24
N MET A 66 17.86 45.73 -31.94
CA MET A 66 17.18 45.65 -33.22
C MET A 66 15.97 44.75 -33.11
N HIS A 67 14.80 45.31 -33.38
CA HIS A 67 13.56 44.54 -33.57
C HIS A 67 13.72 43.68 -34.81
N ALA A 68 13.77 42.37 -34.64
CA ALA A 68 13.60 41.41 -35.72
C ALA A 68 12.30 40.67 -35.52
N ASN A 69 11.30 41.05 -36.30
CA ASN A 69 10.11 40.28 -36.55
C ASN A 69 10.52 39.00 -37.31
N ALA A 70 10.72 37.91 -36.61
CA ALA A 70 10.93 36.60 -37.22
C ALA A 70 9.60 35.84 -37.22
N GLN A 71 8.96 35.84 -38.41
CA GLN A 71 7.88 34.87 -38.72
C GLN A 71 8.38 33.44 -38.54
N CYS A 72 7.83 32.79 -37.55
CA CYS A 72 8.05 31.37 -37.30
C CYS A 72 7.35 30.55 -38.43
N LYS A 73 8.09 30.19 -39.45
CA LYS A 73 7.69 29.18 -40.42
C LYS A 73 7.84 27.80 -39.77
N LYS A 74 6.69 27.08 -39.69
CA LYS A 74 6.57 25.64 -39.42
C LYS A 74 7.74 25.02 -38.64
N ALA A 75 7.66 25.07 -37.34
CA ALA A 75 8.49 24.27 -36.47
C ALA A 75 7.71 22.98 -36.11
N ASP A 76 8.37 21.91 -36.43
CA ASP A 76 8.14 20.55 -35.98
C ASP A 76 7.73 20.50 -34.51
N ASN A 77 6.62 19.81 -34.22
CA ASN A 77 5.99 19.67 -32.91
C ASN A 77 6.79 18.76 -31.93
N SER A 78 8.12 18.67 -32.09
CA SER A 78 8.97 17.75 -31.32
C SER A 78 9.71 18.37 -30.13
N CYS A 79 9.58 19.68 -29.85
CA CYS A 79 10.51 20.36 -28.93
C CYS A 79 9.93 20.81 -27.58
N CYS A 80 8.72 20.42 -27.19
CA CYS A 80 8.19 20.68 -25.85
C CYS A 80 7.42 19.48 -25.30
N LYS A 81 8.03 18.29 -25.37
CA LYS A 81 7.70 17.28 -24.36
C LYS A 81 8.56 17.62 -23.16
N GLU A 82 8.03 18.42 -22.25
CA GLU A 82 8.46 18.37 -20.85
C GLU A 82 8.49 16.88 -20.51
N ALA A 83 9.65 16.38 -20.16
CA ALA A 83 9.79 15.01 -19.69
C ALA A 83 8.89 14.92 -18.45
N GLN A 84 7.69 14.42 -18.61
CA GLN A 84 6.77 14.22 -17.49
C GLN A 84 7.50 13.28 -16.55
N GLN A 85 7.81 13.78 -15.37
CA GLN A 85 8.46 12.99 -14.34
C GLN A 85 7.64 11.71 -14.13
N GLU A 86 8.30 10.56 -14.30
CA GLU A 86 7.64 9.27 -14.11
C GLU A 86 7.10 9.16 -12.70
N GLY A 87 5.84 8.74 -12.55
CA GLY A 87 5.19 8.62 -11.25
C GLY A 87 5.78 7.50 -10.40
N VAL A 88 5.66 7.64 -9.09
CA VAL A 88 6.06 6.61 -8.12
C VAL A 88 4.79 5.96 -7.56
N TYR A 89 4.63 4.66 -7.73
CA TYR A 89 3.42 3.91 -7.38
C TYR A 89 3.68 2.73 -6.45
N THR A 90 4.93 2.31 -6.32
CA THR A 90 5.34 1.18 -5.51
C THR A 90 6.83 1.28 -5.21
N LYS A 91 7.33 0.46 -4.32
CA LYS A 91 8.75 0.38 -3.99
C LYS A 91 9.58 -0.09 -5.18
N ASP A 92 10.66 0.66 -5.50
CA ASP A 92 11.52 0.36 -6.63
C ASP A 92 12.66 -0.60 -6.26
N TYR A 93 12.81 -1.66 -7.07
CA TYR A 93 13.89 -2.66 -6.98
C TYR A 93 14.71 -2.75 -8.27
N SER A 94 14.56 -1.82 -9.22
CA SER A 94 15.21 -1.84 -10.54
C SER A 94 16.74 -1.93 -10.48
N ASN A 95 17.33 -1.41 -9.41
CA ASN A 95 18.77 -1.45 -9.16
C ASN A 95 19.28 -2.82 -8.67
N ASN A 96 18.42 -3.81 -8.46
CA ASN A 96 18.79 -5.15 -7.98
C ASN A 96 18.29 -6.27 -8.90
N PRO A 97 18.88 -6.44 -10.09
CA PRO A 97 18.43 -7.44 -11.07
C PRO A 97 18.58 -8.90 -10.58
N LYS A 98 19.50 -9.17 -9.67
CA LYS A 98 19.65 -10.51 -9.08
C LYS A 98 18.44 -10.85 -8.20
N LEU A 99 17.97 -9.89 -7.40
CA LEU A 99 16.80 -10.06 -6.54
C LEU A 99 15.53 -10.21 -7.38
N ILE A 100 15.37 -9.40 -8.43
CA ILE A 100 14.25 -9.51 -9.37
C ILE A 100 14.18 -10.93 -9.97
N LYS A 101 15.31 -11.44 -10.49
CA LYS A 101 15.37 -12.82 -11.03
C LYS A 101 15.05 -13.89 -9.99
N ALA A 102 15.50 -13.71 -8.75
CA ALA A 102 15.22 -14.63 -7.66
C ALA A 102 13.71 -14.64 -7.33
N ALA A 103 13.08 -13.49 -7.21
CA ALA A 103 11.64 -13.35 -6.97
C ALA A 103 10.81 -13.98 -8.10
N GLN A 104 11.14 -13.68 -9.36
CA GLN A 104 10.47 -14.24 -10.52
C GLN A 104 10.59 -15.78 -10.57
N LYS A 105 11.78 -16.32 -10.30
CA LYS A 105 12.02 -17.77 -10.24
C LYS A 105 11.24 -18.42 -9.10
N TRP A 106 11.19 -17.79 -7.93
CA TRP A 106 10.41 -18.25 -6.78
C TRP A 106 8.92 -18.24 -7.08
N TYR A 107 8.41 -17.14 -7.63
CA TYR A 107 7.00 -17.01 -8.01
C TYR A 107 6.59 -18.09 -9.01
N LYS A 108 7.40 -18.30 -10.07
CA LYS A 108 7.16 -19.32 -11.11
C LYS A 108 7.12 -20.76 -10.56
N LYS A 109 7.91 -21.05 -9.50
CA LYS A 109 7.87 -22.37 -8.86
C LYS A 109 6.55 -22.67 -8.19
N GLY A 110 5.76 -21.67 -7.82
CA GLY A 110 4.41 -21.80 -7.27
C GLY A 110 4.31 -22.46 -5.89
N MET A 111 5.41 -22.71 -5.19
CA MET A 111 5.40 -23.32 -3.84
C MET A 111 4.73 -22.43 -2.80
N TRP A 112 4.72 -21.13 -3.02
CA TRP A 112 4.05 -20.12 -2.18
C TRP A 112 2.52 -20.31 -2.14
N ARG A 113 1.95 -20.91 -3.18
CA ARG A 113 0.50 -21.11 -3.34
C ARG A 113 -0.12 -22.00 -2.28
N ASN A 114 0.66 -22.87 -1.67
CA ASN A 114 0.20 -23.82 -0.65
C ASN A 114 -1.11 -24.56 -1.03
N GLY A 115 -1.23 -24.92 -2.30
CA GLY A 115 -2.43 -25.58 -2.86
C GLY A 115 -3.44 -24.64 -3.53
N PHE A 116 -3.36 -23.34 -3.36
CA PHE A 116 -4.24 -22.39 -4.04
C PHE A 116 -3.94 -22.31 -5.54
N LYS A 117 -4.95 -22.58 -6.39
CA LYS A 117 -4.80 -22.64 -7.86
C LYS A 117 -5.79 -21.77 -8.61
N LYS A 118 -6.73 -21.12 -7.90
CA LYS A 118 -7.84 -20.40 -8.54
C LYS A 118 -7.43 -19.07 -9.18
N ALA A 119 -6.40 -18.42 -8.65
CA ALA A 119 -5.95 -17.12 -9.14
C ALA A 119 -4.42 -16.95 -9.10
N ASP A 120 -3.94 -16.04 -9.93
CA ASP A 120 -2.56 -15.55 -9.93
C ASP A 120 -2.51 -14.12 -9.37
N ALA A 121 -1.32 -13.68 -8.93
CA ALA A 121 -1.12 -12.27 -8.63
C ALA A 121 -1.34 -11.44 -9.91
N HIS A 122 -2.03 -10.31 -9.77
CA HIS A 122 -2.15 -9.35 -10.85
C HIS A 122 -0.76 -8.80 -11.23
N SER A 123 -0.58 -8.38 -12.49
CA SER A 123 0.72 -7.89 -13.00
C SER A 123 1.23 -6.63 -12.31
N SER A 124 0.36 -5.87 -11.64
CA SER A 124 0.75 -4.70 -10.82
C SER A 124 1.33 -5.05 -9.46
N VAL A 125 1.21 -6.30 -9.01
CA VAL A 125 1.76 -6.73 -7.72
C VAL A 125 3.28 -6.73 -7.77
N ASN A 126 3.93 -6.06 -6.82
CA ASN A 126 5.37 -6.06 -6.67
C ASN A 126 5.87 -7.44 -6.23
N LEU A 127 6.27 -8.26 -7.21
CA LEU A 127 6.72 -9.64 -6.95
C LEU A 127 7.99 -9.72 -6.10
N VAL A 128 8.83 -8.69 -6.12
CA VAL A 128 10.04 -8.65 -5.28
C VAL A 128 9.64 -8.45 -3.83
N GLU A 129 8.76 -7.49 -3.57
CA GLU A 129 8.26 -7.26 -2.21
C GLU A 129 7.48 -8.48 -1.69
N PHE A 130 6.64 -9.10 -2.54
CA PHE A 130 5.94 -10.33 -2.18
C PHE A 130 6.91 -11.45 -1.79
N TYR A 131 7.98 -11.65 -2.58
CA TYR A 131 9.01 -12.63 -2.27
C TYR A 131 9.68 -12.35 -0.92
N LEU A 132 10.10 -11.10 -0.68
CA LEU A 132 10.77 -10.70 0.55
C LEU A 132 9.86 -10.88 1.78
N GLN A 133 8.63 -10.41 1.69
CA GLN A 133 7.67 -10.50 2.80
C GLN A 133 7.28 -11.94 3.09
N TYR A 134 7.17 -12.78 2.05
CA TYR A 134 6.94 -14.21 2.23
C TYR A 134 8.11 -14.88 2.98
N GLN A 135 9.37 -14.54 2.65
CA GLN A 135 10.53 -15.10 3.34
C GLN A 135 10.61 -14.62 4.81
N LYS A 136 10.25 -13.38 5.09
CA LYS A 136 10.25 -12.81 6.44
C LYS A 136 9.13 -13.36 7.33
N ASN A 137 7.97 -13.68 6.77
CA ASN A 137 6.81 -14.15 7.51
C ASN A 137 6.10 -15.37 6.85
N PRO A 138 6.83 -16.47 6.63
CA PRO A 138 6.29 -17.62 5.89
C PRO A 138 5.09 -18.29 6.59
N LYS A 139 4.97 -18.14 7.93
CA LYS A 139 3.87 -18.74 8.69
C LYS A 139 2.52 -18.11 8.33
N GLN A 140 2.43 -16.79 8.31
CA GLN A 140 1.19 -16.09 7.95
C GLN A 140 0.83 -16.30 6.48
N TRP A 141 1.78 -16.18 5.57
CA TRP A 141 1.54 -16.41 4.14
C TRP A 141 1.07 -17.82 3.84
N LYS A 142 1.68 -18.84 4.45
CA LYS A 142 1.24 -20.23 4.31
C LYS A 142 -0.18 -20.43 4.84
N ALA A 143 -0.49 -19.86 6.01
CA ALA A 143 -1.83 -19.96 6.60
C ALA A 143 -2.88 -19.28 5.71
N LEU A 144 -2.58 -18.12 5.14
CA LEU A 144 -3.43 -17.40 4.21
C LEU A 144 -3.73 -18.27 2.98
N PHE A 145 -2.70 -18.75 2.28
CA PHE A 145 -2.89 -19.52 1.05
C PHE A 145 -3.53 -20.88 1.31
N ASP A 146 -3.22 -21.54 2.43
CA ASP A 146 -3.86 -22.78 2.85
C ASP A 146 -5.37 -22.57 3.10
N PHE A 147 -5.72 -21.48 3.79
CA PHE A 147 -7.12 -21.14 4.06
C PHE A 147 -7.91 -20.92 2.77
N ILE A 148 -7.43 -20.06 1.87
CA ILE A 148 -8.15 -19.76 0.62
C ILE A 148 -8.15 -20.93 -0.37
N ALA A 149 -7.20 -21.87 -0.24
CA ALA A 149 -7.17 -23.09 -1.04
C ALA A 149 -8.24 -24.11 -0.62
N LYS A 150 -8.52 -24.20 0.70
CA LYS A 150 -9.40 -25.22 1.31
C LYS A 150 -10.82 -24.72 1.57
N THR A 151 -11.03 -23.41 1.60
CA THR A 151 -12.33 -22.82 1.94
C THR A 151 -13.15 -22.57 0.68
N ASP A 152 -14.43 -22.88 0.72
CA ASP A 152 -15.36 -22.40 -0.29
C ASP A 152 -15.69 -20.94 -0.04
N LEU A 153 -14.96 -20.07 -0.73
CA LEU A 153 -15.06 -18.61 -0.58
C LEU A 153 -16.39 -18.04 -1.11
N LEU A 154 -17.12 -18.79 -1.94
CA LEU A 154 -18.44 -18.37 -2.44
C LEU A 154 -19.52 -18.52 -1.40
N THR A 155 -19.38 -19.48 -0.50
CA THR A 155 -20.44 -19.86 0.47
C THR A 155 -20.11 -19.48 1.92
N ILE A 156 -18.83 -19.23 2.25
CA ILE A 156 -18.46 -18.79 3.59
C ILE A 156 -19.29 -17.56 3.99
N PRO A 157 -19.88 -17.48 5.19
CA PRO A 157 -20.66 -16.32 5.60
C PRO A 157 -19.89 -15.01 5.53
N LYS A 158 -20.58 -13.91 5.20
CA LYS A 158 -19.98 -12.57 5.31
C LYS A 158 -19.61 -12.26 6.75
N GLY A 159 -18.57 -11.43 6.92
CA GLY A 159 -18.04 -11.04 8.23
C GLY A 159 -16.58 -11.42 8.39
N LYS A 160 -16.10 -11.33 9.62
CA LYS A 160 -14.71 -11.63 9.97
C LYS A 160 -14.58 -13.05 10.51
N HIS A 161 -13.65 -13.82 9.94
CA HIS A 161 -13.37 -15.20 10.37
C HIS A 161 -11.89 -15.36 10.69
N PRO A 162 -11.54 -16.00 11.82
CA PRO A 162 -10.15 -16.29 12.13
C PRO A 162 -9.59 -17.33 11.14
N ILE A 163 -8.33 -17.15 10.73
CA ILE A 163 -7.62 -18.12 9.91
C ILE A 163 -6.89 -19.12 10.80
N PRO A 164 -7.26 -20.42 10.77
CA PRO A 164 -6.68 -21.43 11.66
C PRO A 164 -5.15 -21.47 11.60
N GLY A 165 -4.51 -21.65 12.75
CA GLY A 165 -3.05 -21.77 12.86
C GLY A 165 -2.27 -20.45 12.70
N SER A 166 -2.96 -19.31 12.67
CA SER A 166 -2.37 -17.99 12.58
C SER A 166 -3.12 -16.95 13.43
N ASN A 167 -2.59 -15.75 13.51
CA ASN A 167 -3.28 -14.56 14.08
C ASN A 167 -4.05 -13.76 13.02
N LEU A 168 -4.14 -14.28 11.79
CA LEU A 168 -4.82 -13.61 10.70
C LEU A 168 -6.34 -13.73 10.81
N THR A 169 -7.02 -12.75 10.27
CA THR A 169 -8.47 -12.73 10.09
C THR A 169 -8.77 -12.42 8.62
N VAL A 170 -9.70 -13.18 8.03
CA VAL A 170 -10.28 -12.86 6.73
C VAL A 170 -11.55 -12.05 6.93
N SER A 171 -11.68 -10.93 6.24
CA SER A 171 -12.93 -10.20 6.07
C SER A 171 -13.60 -10.65 4.77
N VAL A 172 -14.82 -11.15 4.87
CA VAL A 172 -15.64 -11.58 3.73
C VAL A 172 -16.76 -10.58 3.54
N GLU A 173 -16.85 -9.98 2.36
CA GLU A 173 -17.77 -8.90 2.09
C GLU A 173 -18.58 -9.16 0.81
N ASP A 174 -19.91 -9.07 0.91
CA ASP A 174 -20.77 -8.83 -0.23
C ASP A 174 -20.95 -7.31 -0.31
N SER A 175 -20.47 -6.71 -1.38
CA SER A 175 -20.34 -5.26 -1.54
C SER A 175 -20.72 -4.85 -2.96
N LYS A 176 -20.65 -3.55 -3.23
CA LYS A 176 -20.88 -2.97 -4.55
C LYS A 176 -19.78 -1.98 -4.86
N ASN A 177 -19.34 -1.96 -6.10
CA ASN A 177 -18.46 -0.89 -6.58
C ASN A 177 -19.23 0.43 -6.65
N ASP A 178 -18.54 1.52 -6.33
CA ASP A 178 -19.08 2.87 -6.36
C ASP A 178 -18.30 3.76 -7.33
N PRO A 179 -18.89 4.85 -7.82
CA PRO A 179 -18.16 5.86 -8.58
C PRO A 179 -16.91 6.33 -7.84
N LEU A 180 -15.82 6.61 -8.59
CA LEU A 180 -14.52 7.01 -8.04
C LEU A 180 -14.61 8.16 -7.02
N GLU A 181 -15.52 9.10 -7.25
CA GLU A 181 -15.76 10.27 -6.40
C GLU A 181 -16.27 9.92 -5.00
N LYS A 182 -16.81 8.71 -4.83
CA LYS A 182 -17.28 8.18 -3.55
C LYS A 182 -16.26 7.29 -2.86
N ARG A 183 -15.12 7.05 -3.49
CA ARG A 183 -14.08 6.16 -2.96
C ARG A 183 -12.90 6.96 -2.45
N GLY A 184 -12.44 6.63 -1.25
CA GLY A 184 -11.21 7.18 -0.67
C GLY A 184 -10.00 6.34 -1.08
N SER A 185 -8.86 7.01 -1.19
CA SER A 185 -7.56 6.35 -1.27
C SER A 185 -7.07 5.99 0.13
N GLU A 186 -6.25 4.96 0.25
CA GLU A 186 -5.64 4.59 1.54
C GLU A 186 -4.26 3.96 1.37
N SER A 187 -3.49 4.00 2.45
CA SER A 187 -2.31 3.16 2.65
C SER A 187 -2.19 2.71 4.10
N HIS A 188 -1.33 1.74 4.33
CA HIS A 188 -1.06 1.14 5.63
C HIS A 188 0.44 1.22 5.96
N TYR A 189 0.83 1.17 7.24
CA TYR A 189 2.24 1.11 7.64
C TYR A 189 2.64 -0.27 8.14
N HIS A 190 1.74 -0.95 8.84
CA HIS A 190 2.06 -2.19 9.56
C HIS A 190 1.46 -3.44 8.92
N HIS A 191 0.57 -3.26 7.93
CA HIS A 191 -0.10 -4.37 7.28
C HIS A 191 0.03 -4.30 5.76
N ILE A 192 -0.04 -5.48 5.17
CA ILE A 192 -0.16 -5.74 3.75
C ILE A 192 -1.59 -6.17 3.52
N ASP A 193 -2.29 -5.58 2.56
CA ASP A 193 -3.62 -6.02 2.17
C ASP A 193 -3.52 -7.06 1.06
N PHE A 194 -3.92 -8.29 1.38
CA PHE A 194 -4.24 -9.28 0.36
C PHE A 194 -5.72 -9.15 0.02
N GLN A 195 -6.03 -8.79 -1.22
CA GLN A 195 -7.41 -8.59 -1.69
C GLN A 195 -7.70 -9.51 -2.88
N TYR A 196 -8.84 -10.22 -2.79
CA TYR A 196 -9.25 -11.17 -3.80
C TYR A 196 -10.76 -11.08 -4.05
N VAL A 197 -11.13 -10.71 -5.28
CA VAL A 197 -12.52 -10.75 -5.71
C VAL A 197 -12.90 -12.20 -6.06
N VAL A 198 -13.86 -12.74 -5.32
CA VAL A 198 -14.31 -14.12 -5.47
C VAL A 198 -15.42 -14.21 -6.52
N LYS A 199 -16.23 -13.15 -6.64
CA LYS A 199 -17.33 -13.03 -7.60
C LYS A 199 -17.47 -11.58 -8.05
N GLY A 200 -17.77 -11.37 -9.32
CA GLY A 200 -17.88 -10.06 -9.94
C GLY A 200 -16.53 -9.54 -10.45
N VAL A 201 -16.45 -8.26 -10.69
CA VAL A 201 -15.24 -7.54 -11.11
C VAL A 201 -15.07 -6.32 -10.20
N GLU A 202 -13.93 -6.21 -9.55
CA GLU A 202 -13.57 -5.05 -8.73
C GLU A 202 -12.52 -4.21 -9.46
N ARG A 203 -12.69 -2.89 -9.48
CA ARG A 203 -11.65 -2.00 -9.99
C ARG A 203 -10.87 -1.38 -8.84
N PHE A 204 -9.54 -1.49 -8.90
CA PHE A 204 -8.59 -0.81 -8.02
C PHE A 204 -7.94 0.38 -8.70
N GLY A 205 -7.64 1.42 -7.93
CA GLY A 205 -6.74 2.50 -8.33
C GLY A 205 -5.44 2.42 -7.55
N ILE A 206 -4.30 2.73 -8.19
CA ILE A 206 -3.02 2.97 -7.54
C ILE A 206 -2.63 4.41 -7.81
N ILE A 207 -2.39 5.20 -6.78
CA ILE A 207 -2.14 6.64 -6.86
C ILE A 207 -0.64 6.95 -6.85
N ASP A 208 -0.28 8.02 -7.55
CA ASP A 208 1.10 8.47 -7.68
C ASP A 208 1.54 9.23 -6.41
N HIS A 209 2.61 8.78 -5.76
CA HIS A 209 3.14 9.41 -4.56
C HIS A 209 3.57 10.86 -4.77
N LEU A 210 4.07 11.22 -5.96
CA LEU A 210 4.58 12.56 -6.27
C LEU A 210 3.48 13.63 -6.27
N THR A 211 2.25 13.21 -6.57
CA THR A 211 1.09 14.10 -6.67
C THR A 211 0.07 13.91 -5.54
N SER A 212 0.36 13.01 -4.61
CA SER A 212 -0.54 12.69 -3.50
C SER A 212 -0.10 13.34 -2.20
N LYS A 213 -1.09 13.81 -1.42
CA LYS A 213 -0.86 14.46 -0.11
C LYS A 213 -1.81 13.88 0.92
N PRO A 214 -1.36 13.55 2.15
CA PRO A 214 -2.24 13.15 3.23
C PRO A 214 -3.34 14.20 3.46
N ASN A 215 -4.60 13.76 3.53
CA ASN A 215 -5.76 14.61 3.77
C ASN A 215 -6.43 14.36 5.13
N CYS A 216 -5.86 13.49 5.93
CA CYS A 216 -6.31 13.20 7.28
C CYS A 216 -5.12 12.89 8.20
N LYS A 217 -5.36 12.89 9.51
CA LYS A 217 -4.40 12.36 10.48
C LYS A 217 -4.32 10.84 10.34
N TYR A 218 -3.11 10.29 10.53
CA TYR A 218 -2.93 8.86 10.63
C TYR A 218 -3.81 8.26 11.73
N ARG A 219 -4.50 7.21 11.41
CA ARG A 219 -5.22 6.35 12.34
C ARG A 219 -4.63 4.95 12.25
N PRO A 220 -4.51 4.23 13.33
CA PRO A 220 -3.99 2.86 13.26
C PRO A 220 -4.95 1.96 12.48
N ASP A 221 -4.55 1.42 11.33
CA ASP A 221 -3.30 1.52 10.56
C ASP A 221 -3.60 2.09 9.15
N VAL A 222 -4.23 3.26 9.06
CA VAL A 222 -4.80 3.85 7.83
C VAL A 222 -4.46 5.33 7.72
N ILE A 223 -4.10 5.77 6.52
CA ILE A 223 -4.00 7.16 6.11
C ILE A 223 -4.63 7.34 4.73
N HIS A 224 -5.30 8.47 4.50
CA HIS A 224 -5.97 8.82 3.23
C HIS A 224 -5.28 10.00 2.57
N TYR A 225 -5.48 10.13 1.24
CA TYR A 225 -4.76 11.11 0.41
C TYR A 225 -5.70 11.86 -0.53
N ASP A 226 -5.40 13.14 -0.76
CA ASP A 226 -5.78 13.83 -1.99
C ASP A 226 -4.75 13.48 -3.06
N TYR A 227 -5.20 13.21 -4.29
CA TYR A 227 -4.34 12.75 -5.38
C TYR A 227 -4.80 13.30 -6.73
N ASP A 228 -3.91 13.34 -7.69
CA ASP A 228 -4.24 13.68 -9.09
C ASP A 228 -4.84 12.43 -9.80
N LYS A 229 -6.12 12.51 -10.14
CA LYS A 229 -6.86 11.44 -10.83
C LYS A 229 -6.25 11.10 -12.20
N ALA A 230 -5.69 12.08 -12.91
CA ALA A 230 -5.07 11.87 -14.20
C ALA A 230 -3.78 11.04 -14.13
N ARG A 231 -3.19 10.96 -12.93
CA ARG A 231 -1.98 10.17 -12.66
C ARG A 231 -2.27 8.87 -11.91
N ALA A 232 -3.51 8.59 -11.59
CA ALA A 232 -3.87 7.29 -11.01
C ALA A 232 -3.89 6.20 -12.10
N ARG A 233 -3.49 4.98 -11.73
CA ARG A 233 -3.54 3.79 -12.60
C ARG A 233 -4.65 2.89 -12.13
N PHE A 234 -5.52 2.46 -13.03
CA PHE A 234 -6.67 1.63 -12.71
C PHE A 234 -6.52 0.22 -13.27
N TYR A 235 -6.95 -0.77 -12.49
CA TYR A 235 -6.85 -2.19 -12.84
C TYR A 235 -8.11 -2.93 -12.41
N ASP A 236 -8.61 -3.81 -13.28
CA ASP A 236 -9.76 -4.66 -12.97
C ASP A 236 -9.29 -5.99 -12.40
N SER A 237 -9.84 -6.34 -11.25
CA SER A 237 -9.65 -7.61 -10.59
C SER A 237 -10.80 -8.53 -10.90
N THR A 238 -10.50 -9.70 -11.43
CA THR A 238 -11.42 -10.78 -11.75
C THR A 238 -11.11 -12.00 -10.87
N PRO A 239 -11.99 -13.03 -10.77
CA PRO A 239 -11.74 -14.20 -9.91
C PRO A 239 -10.49 -15.02 -10.24
N ASP A 240 -9.81 -14.75 -11.35
CA ASP A 240 -8.53 -15.36 -11.72
C ASP A 240 -7.30 -14.54 -11.29
N LYS A 241 -7.52 -13.36 -10.65
CA LYS A 241 -6.45 -12.48 -10.16
C LYS A 241 -6.68 -12.10 -8.70
N PHE A 242 -5.59 -12.01 -7.92
CA PHE A 242 -5.59 -11.37 -6.63
C PHE A 242 -4.60 -10.19 -6.61
N PHE A 243 -4.81 -9.26 -5.71
CA PHE A 243 -3.94 -8.12 -5.47
C PHE A 243 -3.26 -8.23 -4.11
N ILE A 244 -2.06 -7.67 -4.01
CA ILE A 244 -1.36 -7.47 -2.76
C ILE A 244 -0.91 -6.01 -2.75
N PHE A 245 -1.37 -5.26 -1.76
CA PHE A 245 -0.98 -3.87 -1.55
C PHE A 245 -0.04 -3.82 -0.35
N PHE A 246 1.22 -3.49 -0.63
CA PHE A 246 2.23 -3.23 0.39
C PHE A 246 2.12 -1.80 0.90
N PRO A 247 2.79 -1.42 2.01
CA PRO A 247 2.73 -0.05 2.54
C PRO A 247 3.01 1.06 1.51
N ASP A 248 3.86 0.79 0.52
CA ASP A 248 4.17 1.73 -0.55
C ASP A 248 3.16 1.68 -1.72
N ASP A 249 2.16 0.81 -1.67
CA ASP A 249 1.11 0.73 -2.71
C ASP A 249 -0.12 1.51 -2.24
N TRP A 250 -0.13 2.83 -2.42
CA TRP A 250 -1.27 3.68 -2.06
C TRP A 250 -2.41 3.43 -3.03
N HIS A 251 -3.54 2.97 -2.52
CA HIS A 251 -4.56 2.38 -3.37
C HIS A 251 -5.98 2.88 -3.07
N ILE A 252 -6.89 2.59 -4.00
CA ILE A 252 -8.33 2.83 -3.90
C ILE A 252 -9.02 1.52 -4.25
N ALA A 253 -9.96 1.08 -3.42
CA ALA A 253 -10.70 -0.15 -3.64
C ALA A 253 -12.16 0.10 -4.04
N LYS A 254 -12.80 -0.89 -4.67
CA LYS A 254 -14.23 -0.94 -4.99
C LYS A 254 -14.70 0.22 -5.88
N ILE A 255 -13.92 0.54 -6.90
CA ILE A 255 -14.26 1.56 -7.89
C ILE A 255 -15.18 0.92 -8.94
N ALA A 256 -16.22 1.65 -9.36
CA ALA A 256 -17.08 1.25 -10.46
C ALA A 256 -16.28 1.04 -11.75
N ASN A 257 -16.60 0.00 -12.49
CA ASN A 257 -15.98 -0.39 -13.74
C ASN A 257 -17.02 -0.49 -14.86
N ASP A 258 -16.61 -0.97 -16.03
CA ASP A 258 -17.47 -1.01 -17.23
C ASP A 258 -18.44 -2.21 -17.24
N SER A 259 -18.50 -3.02 -16.16
CA SER A 259 -19.44 -4.13 -16.04
C SER A 259 -20.85 -3.61 -15.74
N ASP A 260 -21.88 -4.24 -16.32
CA ASP A 260 -23.29 -3.91 -16.01
C ASP A 260 -23.63 -4.18 -14.54
N ASN A 261 -23.06 -5.22 -13.96
CA ASN A 261 -23.25 -5.58 -12.57
C ASN A 261 -22.05 -5.14 -11.73
N GLN A 262 -22.30 -4.25 -10.78
CA GLN A 262 -21.29 -3.74 -9.85
C GLN A 262 -21.25 -4.50 -8.52
N ASP A 263 -22.07 -5.54 -8.34
CA ASP A 263 -22.08 -6.36 -7.13
C ASP A 263 -20.87 -7.29 -7.11
N ILE A 264 -20.14 -7.27 -6.01
CA ILE A 264 -18.93 -8.06 -5.82
C ILE A 264 -18.97 -8.84 -4.52
N ARG A 265 -18.29 -9.99 -4.52
CA ARG A 265 -17.91 -10.68 -3.31
C ARG A 265 -16.39 -10.69 -3.21
N VAL A 266 -15.89 -10.12 -2.13
CA VAL A 266 -14.45 -9.97 -1.91
C VAL A 266 -14.01 -10.55 -0.58
N ILE A 267 -12.75 -10.97 -0.51
CA ILE A 267 -12.06 -11.24 0.73
C ILE A 267 -10.87 -10.32 0.88
N VAL A 268 -10.67 -9.83 2.11
CA VAL A 268 -9.52 -9.03 2.50
C VAL A 268 -8.83 -9.70 3.69
N ILE A 269 -7.54 -9.91 3.59
CA ILE A 269 -6.72 -10.46 4.67
C ILE A 269 -5.55 -9.51 4.90
N LYS A 270 -5.43 -9.01 6.14
CA LYS A 270 -4.29 -8.17 6.53
C LYS A 270 -3.17 -9.03 7.07
N VAL A 271 -2.02 -9.01 6.36
CA VAL A 271 -0.79 -9.72 6.76
C VAL A 271 0.15 -8.70 7.37
N ASP A 272 0.83 -9.06 8.48
CA ASP A 272 1.82 -8.16 9.09
C ASP A 272 2.94 -7.84 8.10
N TYR A 273 3.22 -6.56 7.90
CA TYR A 273 4.42 -6.12 7.19
C TYR A 273 5.65 -6.29 8.09
N LYS A 274 6.74 -6.78 7.54
CA LYS A 274 8.02 -6.96 8.25
C LYS A 274 9.11 -6.13 7.57
N ASP A 275 9.72 -5.23 8.35
CA ASP A 275 10.88 -4.40 7.96
C ASP A 275 12.15 -5.22 7.70
#